data_13db5eded4809abcd8c2220f39e22d65
#
_entry.id   13db5eded4809abcd8c2220f39e22d65
#
_cell.length_a   1.000
_cell.length_b   1.000
_cell.length_c   1.000
_cell.angle_alpha   90.00
_cell.angle_beta   90.00
_cell.angle_gamma   90.00
#
_symmetry.space_group_name_H-M   'P 1'
#
loop_
_entity.id
_entity.type
_entity.pdbx_description
1 polymer ?
#
loop_
_entity_poly.entity_id
_entity_poly.type
_entity_poly.pdbx_seq_one_letter_code
_entity_poly.pdbx_strand_id
1 'polypeptide(L)'
;MKSKIDLAKFDPRRLAYYEKENYVAYYRKRWLRLLVVSIAMVKEAYQLSLPQAIVAAYLVARAEMAAAPFPNNDIPQAEATMRRLFLFLKRIYAFPFDVAVAAHQEVNWWVVHRRLFAQQQNQEMIEALAGAMSAFLGKPAEVFMDAAAQRAQGILYSDQWVRSGMHGDSPLLQLEEEALGAGYTRLRDVLLAE
;
A
#
# COMPACT_ATOMS: atom_id res chain seq x y z
N MET A 1 1.21 -2.71 -28.90
CA MET A 1 1.64 -3.82 -27.99
C MET A 1 1.58 -3.30 -26.57
N LYS A 2 0.83 -3.94 -25.67
CA LYS A 2 0.86 -3.59 -24.24
C LYS A 2 2.23 -4.06 -23.68
N SER A 3 2.91 -3.19 -22.95
CA SER A 3 4.19 -3.53 -22.31
C SER A 3 3.96 -4.61 -21.26
N LYS A 4 4.76 -5.69 -21.29
CA LYS A 4 4.81 -6.63 -20.19
C LYS A 4 5.61 -5.94 -19.09
N ILE A 5 4.94 -5.44 -18.06
CA ILE A 5 5.65 -4.89 -16.90
C ILE A 5 6.34 -6.04 -16.16
N ASP A 6 7.55 -5.73 -15.77
CA ASP A 6 8.24 -6.49 -14.75
C ASP A 6 7.98 -5.81 -13.40
N LEU A 7 6.95 -6.29 -12.70
CA LEU A 7 6.56 -5.77 -11.38
C LEU A 7 7.65 -6.03 -10.32
N ALA A 8 8.65 -6.84 -10.59
CA ALA A 8 9.78 -7.05 -9.70
C ALA A 8 10.85 -5.94 -9.77
N LYS A 9 10.69 -4.98 -10.70
CA LYS A 9 11.70 -3.90 -10.90
C LYS A 9 11.67 -2.77 -9.87
N PHE A 10 10.67 -2.73 -8.99
CA PHE A 10 10.67 -1.71 -7.94
C PHE A 10 11.87 -1.88 -6.98
N ASP A 11 12.32 -0.76 -6.42
CA ASP A 11 13.31 -0.76 -5.34
C ASP A 11 12.60 -0.88 -3.97
N PRO A 12 12.78 -1.99 -3.22
CA PRO A 12 12.16 -2.20 -1.92
C PRO A 12 12.45 -1.09 -0.91
N ARG A 13 13.68 -0.55 -0.90
CA ARG A 13 14.07 0.52 0.04
C ARG A 13 13.37 1.82 -0.29
N ARG A 14 13.22 2.14 -1.59
CA ARG A 14 12.47 3.32 -2.02
C ARG A 14 11.00 3.22 -1.67
N LEU A 15 10.38 2.07 -1.88
CA LEU A 15 8.98 1.88 -1.50
C LEU A 15 8.78 2.01 0.00
N ALA A 16 9.63 1.38 0.81
CA ALA A 16 9.59 1.51 2.27
C ALA A 16 9.72 2.97 2.72
N TYR A 17 10.70 3.69 2.18
CA TYR A 17 10.88 5.11 2.44
C TYR A 17 9.64 5.93 2.07
N TYR A 18 9.05 5.70 0.88
CA TYR A 18 7.88 6.44 0.43
C TYR A 18 6.63 6.11 1.25
N GLU A 19 6.40 4.84 1.62
CA GLU A 19 5.27 4.45 2.47
C GLU A 19 5.37 5.11 3.85
N LYS A 20 6.54 5.03 4.51
CA LYS A 20 6.81 5.73 5.77
C LYS A 20 6.60 7.24 5.66
N GLU A 21 7.20 7.90 4.66
CA GLU A 21 7.06 9.34 4.48
C GLU A 21 5.63 9.77 4.18
N ASN A 22 4.86 8.93 3.48
CA ASN A 22 3.44 9.15 3.21
C ASN A 22 2.67 9.20 4.53
N TYR A 23 2.88 8.22 5.39
CA TYR A 23 2.27 8.14 6.71
C TYR A 23 2.64 9.33 7.59
N VAL A 24 3.93 9.65 7.68
CA VAL A 24 4.44 10.81 8.43
C VAL A 24 3.86 12.12 7.91
N ALA A 25 3.82 12.31 6.59
CA ALA A 25 3.29 13.52 5.99
C ALA A 25 1.78 13.68 6.24
N TYR A 26 1.02 12.59 6.18
CA TYR A 26 -0.42 12.58 6.46
C TYR A 26 -0.71 13.01 7.90
N TYR A 27 -0.13 12.36 8.90
CA TYR A 27 -0.40 12.66 10.31
C TYR A 27 0.12 14.04 10.74
N ARG A 28 1.23 14.50 10.13
CA ARG A 28 1.77 15.85 10.36
C ARG A 28 1.11 16.93 9.49
N LYS A 29 0.08 16.58 8.71
CA LYS A 29 -0.68 17.50 7.83
C LYS A 29 0.22 18.26 6.84
N ARG A 30 1.29 17.62 6.37
CA ARG A 30 2.23 18.19 5.39
C ARG A 30 1.75 17.85 3.97
N TRP A 31 0.65 18.47 3.54
CA TRP A 31 -0.10 18.09 2.34
C TRP A 31 0.71 18.09 1.04
N LEU A 32 1.58 19.11 0.85
CA LEU A 32 2.46 19.14 -0.34
C LEU A 32 3.46 17.98 -0.33
N ARG A 33 4.03 17.66 0.84
CA ARG A 33 4.93 16.50 0.99
C ARG A 33 4.18 15.21 0.71
N LEU A 34 2.99 15.05 1.29
CA LEU A 34 2.12 13.90 1.06
C LEU A 34 1.87 13.68 -0.44
N LEU A 35 1.47 14.72 -1.17
CA LEU A 35 1.24 14.64 -2.62
C LEU A 35 2.48 14.17 -3.37
N VAL A 36 3.64 14.78 -3.12
CA VAL A 36 4.90 14.44 -3.80
C VAL A 36 5.30 12.99 -3.53
N VAL A 37 5.20 12.54 -2.27
CA VAL A 37 5.59 11.19 -1.86
C VAL A 37 4.62 10.15 -2.41
N SER A 38 3.30 10.44 -2.39
CA SER A 38 2.29 9.53 -2.97
C SER A 38 2.51 9.32 -4.47
N ILE A 39 2.82 10.39 -5.22
CA ILE A 39 3.16 10.27 -6.65
C ILE A 39 4.43 9.42 -6.84
N ALA A 40 5.47 9.65 -6.04
CA ALA A 40 6.70 8.89 -6.11
C ALA A 40 6.49 7.42 -5.75
N MET A 41 5.68 7.13 -4.74
CA MET A 41 5.33 5.79 -4.29
C MET A 41 4.61 4.99 -5.39
N VAL A 42 3.52 5.53 -5.97
CA VAL A 42 2.78 4.81 -7.02
C VAL A 42 3.58 4.69 -8.32
N LYS A 43 4.44 5.70 -8.62
CA LYS A 43 5.37 5.63 -9.75
C LYS A 43 6.34 4.46 -9.60
N GLU A 44 6.92 4.29 -8.41
CA GLU A 44 7.85 3.21 -8.10
C GLU A 44 7.14 1.85 -8.07
N ALA A 45 6.01 1.76 -7.34
CA ALA A 45 5.27 0.50 -7.18
C ALA A 45 4.77 -0.08 -8.50
N TYR A 46 4.28 0.77 -9.39
CA TYR A 46 3.66 0.35 -10.65
C TYR A 46 4.51 0.68 -11.88
N GLN A 47 5.76 1.13 -11.72
CA GLN A 47 6.66 1.48 -12.83
C GLN A 47 6.01 2.43 -13.85
N LEU A 48 5.29 3.46 -13.36
CA LEU A 48 4.53 4.40 -14.17
C LEU A 48 5.40 5.56 -14.68
N SER A 49 5.02 6.13 -15.83
CA SER A 49 5.49 7.47 -16.21
C SER A 49 4.93 8.52 -15.25
N LEU A 50 5.55 9.71 -15.18
CA LEU A 50 5.10 10.75 -14.26
C LEU A 50 3.64 11.18 -14.46
N PRO A 51 3.12 11.39 -15.69
CA PRO A 51 1.70 11.71 -15.88
C PRO A 51 0.78 10.58 -15.41
N GLN A 52 1.16 9.32 -15.64
CA GLN A 52 0.39 8.16 -15.19
C GLN A 52 0.39 8.05 -13.64
N ALA A 53 1.53 8.32 -13.01
CA ALA A 53 1.66 8.31 -11.56
C ALA A 53 0.80 9.40 -10.89
N ILE A 54 0.69 10.58 -11.50
CA ILE A 54 -0.19 11.65 -11.00
C ILE A 54 -1.66 11.19 -11.02
N VAL A 55 -2.11 10.57 -12.12
CA VAL A 55 -3.48 10.04 -12.21
C VAL A 55 -3.71 8.93 -11.19
N ALA A 56 -2.75 7.99 -11.06
CA ALA A 56 -2.85 6.89 -10.11
C ALA A 56 -2.88 7.39 -8.66
N ALA A 57 -1.97 8.30 -8.28
CA ALA A 57 -1.94 8.90 -6.94
C ALA A 57 -3.23 9.66 -6.61
N TYR A 58 -3.81 10.39 -7.57
CA TYR A 58 -5.10 11.03 -7.39
C TYR A 58 -6.22 10.02 -7.09
N LEU A 59 -6.27 8.90 -7.81
CA LEU A 59 -7.28 7.86 -7.59
C LEU A 59 -7.10 7.17 -6.23
N VAL A 60 -5.85 6.85 -5.83
CA VAL A 60 -5.57 6.32 -4.48
C VAL A 60 -6.04 7.30 -3.41
N ALA A 61 -5.60 8.55 -3.48
CA ALA A 61 -5.96 9.57 -2.50
C ALA A 61 -7.49 9.76 -2.38
N ARG A 62 -8.20 9.73 -3.51
CA ARG A 62 -9.67 9.81 -3.52
C ARG A 62 -10.33 8.60 -2.84
N ALA A 63 -9.78 7.39 -3.02
CA ALA A 63 -10.28 6.19 -2.37
C ALA A 63 -10.00 6.22 -0.86
N GLU A 64 -8.78 6.60 -0.47
CA GLU A 64 -8.40 6.76 0.95
C GLU A 64 -9.24 7.81 1.65
N MET A 65 -9.52 8.95 1.01
CA MET A 65 -10.41 9.99 1.57
C MET A 65 -11.84 9.49 1.80
N ALA A 66 -12.35 8.59 0.99
CA ALA A 66 -13.66 7.96 1.21
C ALA A 66 -13.61 6.92 2.35
N ALA A 67 -12.51 6.18 2.49
CA ALA A 67 -12.34 5.17 3.53
C ALA A 67 -11.93 5.75 4.90
N ALA A 68 -11.30 6.94 4.94
CA ALA A 68 -10.69 7.48 6.17
C ALA A 68 -11.66 7.87 7.30
N PRO A 69 -12.86 8.43 7.06
CA PRO A 69 -13.76 8.84 8.13
C PRO A 69 -14.33 7.64 8.88
N PHE A 70 -13.75 7.27 10.01
CA PHE A 70 -14.27 6.16 10.83
C PHE A 70 -15.10 6.70 11.99
N PRO A 71 -16.30 6.16 12.27
CA PRO A 71 -16.95 5.00 11.63
C PRO A 71 -17.79 5.32 10.38
N ASN A 72 -17.84 6.57 9.93
CA ASN A 72 -18.68 7.05 8.83
C ASN A 72 -17.94 7.01 7.47
N ASN A 73 -17.23 5.92 7.20
CA ASN A 73 -16.52 5.72 5.94
C ASN A 73 -17.46 5.32 4.80
N ASP A 74 -17.15 5.78 3.60
CA ASP A 74 -17.86 5.41 2.36
C ASP A 74 -17.06 4.32 1.62
N ILE A 75 -17.18 3.08 2.12
CA ILE A 75 -16.50 1.91 1.53
C ILE A 75 -16.92 1.64 0.10
N PRO A 76 -18.23 1.72 -0.29
CA PRO A 76 -18.62 1.58 -1.68
C PRO A 76 -17.93 2.58 -2.62
N GLN A 77 -17.78 3.84 -2.21
CA GLN A 77 -17.08 4.86 -2.98
C GLN A 77 -15.57 4.60 -3.05
N ALA A 78 -14.96 4.15 -1.95
CA ALA A 78 -13.55 3.76 -1.92
C ALA A 78 -13.28 2.63 -2.93
N GLU A 79 -14.06 1.55 -2.88
CA GLU A 79 -13.96 0.43 -3.83
C GLU A 79 -14.21 0.86 -5.28
N ALA A 80 -15.23 1.67 -5.53
CA ALA A 80 -15.51 2.17 -6.88
C ALA A 80 -14.34 2.98 -7.45
N THR A 81 -13.66 3.74 -6.59
CA THR A 81 -12.48 4.52 -6.98
C THR A 81 -11.25 3.63 -7.20
N MET A 82 -11.03 2.62 -6.34
CA MET A 82 -9.97 1.62 -6.54
C MET A 82 -10.19 0.79 -7.81
N ARG A 83 -11.43 0.45 -8.16
CA ARG A 83 -11.75 -0.19 -9.45
C ARG A 83 -11.31 0.68 -10.64
N ARG A 84 -11.48 2.01 -10.57
CA ARG A 84 -10.99 2.94 -11.60
C ARG A 84 -9.47 2.90 -11.72
N LEU A 85 -8.75 2.88 -10.59
CA LEU A 85 -7.28 2.73 -10.58
C LEU A 85 -6.86 1.41 -11.25
N PHE A 86 -7.43 0.30 -10.84
CA PHE A 86 -7.05 -1.01 -11.37
C PHE A 86 -7.45 -1.18 -12.84
N LEU A 87 -8.57 -0.59 -13.29
CA LEU A 87 -8.90 -0.50 -14.73
C LEU A 87 -7.88 0.36 -15.48
N PHE A 88 -7.43 1.47 -14.91
CA PHE A 88 -6.39 2.31 -15.49
C PHE A 88 -5.07 1.54 -15.65
N LEU A 89 -4.62 0.83 -14.62
CA LEU A 89 -3.42 -0.02 -14.67
C LEU A 89 -3.58 -1.15 -15.70
N LYS A 90 -4.74 -1.80 -15.76
CA LYS A 90 -5.04 -2.87 -16.72
C LYS A 90 -5.05 -2.41 -18.18
N ARG A 91 -5.31 -1.11 -18.45
CA ARG A 91 -5.19 -0.52 -19.81
C ARG A 91 -3.74 -0.30 -20.21
N ILE A 92 -2.88 0.04 -19.25
CA ILE A 92 -1.44 0.26 -19.47
C ILE A 92 -0.73 -1.09 -19.61
N TYR A 93 -1.11 -2.06 -18.79
CA TYR A 93 -0.46 -3.34 -18.66
C TYR A 93 -1.41 -4.50 -18.91
N ALA A 94 -0.89 -5.61 -19.45
CA ALA A 94 -1.67 -6.84 -19.64
C ALA A 94 -1.67 -7.69 -18.36
N PHE A 95 -2.34 -7.23 -17.29
CA PHE A 95 -2.43 -8.00 -16.05
C PHE A 95 -3.66 -8.91 -16.03
N PRO A 96 -3.49 -10.20 -15.68
CA PRO A 96 -4.59 -11.16 -15.62
C PRO A 96 -5.27 -11.21 -14.23
N PHE A 97 -5.59 -10.04 -13.61
CA PHE A 97 -6.30 -10.01 -12.32
C PHE A 97 -7.76 -9.56 -12.49
N ASP A 98 -8.60 -9.95 -11.52
CA ASP A 98 -9.95 -9.44 -11.41
C ASP A 98 -9.95 -8.07 -10.73
N VAL A 99 -10.41 -7.05 -11.45
CA VAL A 99 -10.41 -5.65 -10.99
C VAL A 99 -11.33 -5.44 -9.79
N ALA A 100 -12.46 -6.15 -9.72
CA ALA A 100 -13.40 -5.98 -8.62
C ALA A 100 -12.86 -6.63 -7.34
N VAL A 101 -12.29 -7.83 -7.47
CA VAL A 101 -11.65 -8.55 -6.35
C VAL A 101 -10.45 -7.76 -5.83
N ALA A 102 -9.57 -7.28 -6.72
CA ALA A 102 -8.39 -6.50 -6.30
C ALA A 102 -8.80 -5.20 -5.58
N ALA A 103 -9.82 -4.48 -6.08
CA ALA A 103 -10.30 -3.26 -5.44
C ALA A 103 -10.94 -3.54 -4.07
N HIS A 104 -11.71 -4.60 -3.95
CA HIS A 104 -12.30 -5.02 -2.68
C HIS A 104 -11.22 -5.38 -1.65
N GLN A 105 -10.25 -6.21 -2.02
CA GLN A 105 -9.18 -6.65 -1.13
C GLN A 105 -8.27 -5.50 -0.70
N GLU A 106 -8.00 -4.54 -1.60
CA GLU A 106 -7.22 -3.34 -1.27
C GLU A 106 -7.94 -2.49 -0.21
N VAL A 107 -9.24 -2.23 -0.38
CA VAL A 107 -10.02 -1.45 0.59
C VAL A 107 -10.23 -2.24 1.89
N ASN A 108 -10.36 -3.57 1.81
CA ASN A 108 -10.56 -4.43 2.98
C ASN A 108 -9.40 -4.32 3.98
N TRP A 109 -8.13 -4.36 3.52
CA TRP A 109 -7.02 -4.23 4.46
C TRP A 109 -6.98 -2.83 5.12
N TRP A 110 -7.43 -1.76 4.46
CA TRP A 110 -7.57 -0.44 5.08
C TRP A 110 -8.60 -0.45 6.20
N VAL A 111 -9.74 -1.12 5.99
CA VAL A 111 -10.80 -1.28 7.01
C VAL A 111 -10.28 -2.09 8.20
N VAL A 112 -9.60 -3.20 7.94
CA VAL A 112 -8.98 -4.04 8.98
C VAL A 112 -7.95 -3.24 9.77
N HIS A 113 -7.04 -2.53 9.09
CA HIS A 113 -6.04 -1.66 9.74
C HIS A 113 -6.71 -0.61 10.64
N ARG A 114 -7.74 0.07 10.13
CA ARG A 114 -8.42 1.13 10.89
C ARG A 114 -9.08 0.58 12.16
N ARG A 115 -9.67 -0.61 12.11
CA ARG A 115 -10.26 -1.29 13.24
C ARG A 115 -9.22 -1.78 14.26
N LEU A 116 -8.06 -2.21 13.79
CA LEU A 116 -6.97 -2.77 14.59
C LEU A 116 -5.90 -1.73 14.95
N PHE A 117 -6.14 -0.45 14.71
CA PHE A 117 -5.17 0.62 14.86
C PHE A 117 -4.36 0.51 16.16
N ALA A 118 -3.04 0.41 16.03
CA ALA A 118 -2.05 0.26 17.10
C ALA A 118 -2.28 -0.92 18.08
N GLN A 119 -3.10 -1.90 17.71
CA GLN A 119 -3.15 -3.17 18.42
C GLN A 119 -1.92 -4.01 18.05
N GLN A 120 -1.52 -4.94 18.92
CA GLN A 120 -0.39 -5.83 18.65
C GLN A 120 -0.60 -6.58 17.33
N GLN A 121 0.51 -7.06 16.76
CA GLN A 121 0.51 -7.79 15.49
C GLN A 121 -0.62 -8.81 15.44
N ASN A 122 -1.51 -8.63 14.50
CA ASN A 122 -2.73 -9.41 14.40
C ASN A 122 -2.69 -10.21 13.11
N GLN A 123 -2.96 -11.52 13.21
CA GLN A 123 -3.02 -12.43 12.09
C GLN A 123 -4.00 -11.96 11.01
N GLU A 124 -5.11 -11.35 11.40
CA GLU A 124 -6.11 -10.82 10.48
C GLU A 124 -5.54 -9.70 9.57
N MET A 125 -4.66 -8.84 10.10
CA MET A 125 -4.00 -7.81 9.30
C MET A 125 -3.05 -8.41 8.27
N ILE A 126 -2.31 -9.45 8.66
CA ILE A 126 -1.39 -10.18 7.78
C ILE A 126 -2.18 -10.83 6.64
N GLU A 127 -3.28 -11.52 6.96
CA GLU A 127 -4.14 -12.17 5.98
C GLU A 127 -4.79 -11.17 5.02
N ALA A 128 -5.24 -10.02 5.52
CA ALA A 128 -5.82 -8.96 4.69
C ALA A 128 -4.79 -8.38 3.70
N LEU A 129 -3.56 -8.13 4.15
CA LEU A 129 -2.46 -7.67 3.29
C LEU A 129 -2.06 -8.75 2.26
N ALA A 130 -1.93 -10.01 2.68
CA ALA A 130 -1.61 -11.12 1.77
C ALA A 130 -2.72 -11.32 0.74
N GLY A 131 -3.99 -11.17 1.14
CA GLY A 131 -5.15 -11.23 0.26
C GLY A 131 -5.14 -10.12 -0.81
N ALA A 132 -4.79 -8.89 -0.43
CA ALA A 132 -4.66 -7.78 -1.37
C ALA A 132 -3.52 -8.04 -2.39
N MET A 133 -2.36 -8.51 -1.92
CA MET A 133 -1.24 -8.90 -2.80
C MET A 133 -1.64 -10.03 -3.75
N SER A 134 -2.31 -11.07 -3.25
CA SER A 134 -2.81 -12.20 -4.04
C SER A 134 -3.76 -11.76 -5.14
N ALA A 135 -4.75 -10.95 -4.80
CA ALA A 135 -5.77 -10.47 -5.72
C ALA A 135 -5.20 -9.63 -6.87
N PHE A 136 -4.15 -8.85 -6.60
CA PHE A 136 -3.51 -8.02 -7.61
C PHE A 136 -2.44 -8.77 -8.42
N LEU A 137 -1.64 -9.62 -7.77
CA LEU A 137 -0.48 -10.27 -8.38
C LEU A 137 -0.78 -11.66 -8.97
N GLY A 138 -1.97 -12.23 -8.66
CA GLY A 138 -2.46 -13.47 -9.24
C GLY A 138 -1.74 -14.74 -8.77
N LYS A 139 -1.03 -14.68 -7.64
CA LYS A 139 -0.43 -15.84 -6.97
C LYS A 139 -1.22 -16.15 -5.67
N PRO A 140 -1.19 -17.37 -5.13
CA PRO A 140 -1.86 -17.72 -3.86
C PRO A 140 -1.43 -16.82 -2.69
N ALA A 141 -2.36 -16.51 -1.76
CA ALA A 141 -2.09 -15.62 -0.64
C ALA A 141 -0.97 -16.15 0.28
N GLU A 142 -0.85 -17.46 0.38
CA GLU A 142 0.13 -18.16 1.22
C GLU A 142 1.58 -17.77 0.90
N VAL A 143 1.89 -17.52 -0.37
CA VAL A 143 3.25 -17.14 -0.79
C VAL A 143 3.62 -15.71 -0.38
N PHE A 144 2.62 -14.89 -0.03
CA PHE A 144 2.81 -13.50 0.39
C PHE A 144 2.80 -13.30 1.91
N MET A 145 2.55 -14.36 2.71
CA MET A 145 2.38 -14.25 4.16
C MET A 145 3.59 -13.61 4.85
N ASP A 146 4.81 -13.99 4.46
CA ASP A 146 6.04 -13.40 5.04
C ASP A 146 6.18 -11.91 4.68
N ALA A 147 5.90 -11.54 3.44
CA ALA A 147 5.91 -10.14 2.99
C ALA A 147 4.85 -9.32 3.73
N ALA A 148 3.64 -9.87 3.87
CA ALA A 148 2.53 -9.26 4.58
C ALA A 148 2.83 -9.10 6.08
N ALA A 149 3.45 -10.09 6.72
CA ALA A 149 3.83 -10.04 8.14
C ALA A 149 4.83 -8.91 8.42
N GLN A 150 5.85 -8.75 7.58
CA GLN A 150 6.83 -7.66 7.71
C GLN A 150 6.17 -6.29 7.46
N ARG A 151 5.30 -6.19 6.45
CA ARG A 151 4.58 -4.94 6.17
C ARG A 151 3.61 -4.59 7.31
N ALA A 152 2.87 -5.57 7.86
CA ALA A 152 2.01 -5.37 9.03
C ALA A 152 2.80 -4.88 10.25
N GLN A 153 4.02 -5.40 10.46
CA GLN A 153 4.90 -4.94 11.53
C GLN A 153 5.32 -3.47 11.31
N GLY A 154 5.66 -3.07 10.09
CA GLY A 154 5.96 -1.68 9.76
C GLY A 154 4.78 -0.75 10.04
N ILE A 155 3.57 -1.12 9.61
CA ILE A 155 2.33 -0.38 9.89
C ILE A 155 2.10 -0.26 11.41
N LEU A 156 2.35 -1.31 12.20
CA LEU A 156 2.23 -1.25 13.65
C LEU A 156 3.21 -0.24 14.27
N TYR A 157 4.44 -0.14 13.78
CA TYR A 157 5.40 0.87 14.24
C TYR A 157 4.92 2.30 13.91
N SER A 158 4.33 2.51 12.74
CA SER A 158 3.69 3.78 12.37
C SER A 158 2.58 4.16 13.34
N ASP A 159 1.69 3.22 13.65
CA ASP A 159 0.58 3.45 14.58
C ASP A 159 1.07 3.76 15.99
N GLN A 160 2.10 3.04 16.46
CA GLN A 160 2.74 3.32 17.75
C GLN A 160 3.40 4.70 17.77
N TRP A 161 4.03 5.11 16.68
CA TRP A 161 4.60 6.44 16.53
C TRP A 161 3.52 7.53 16.64
N VAL A 162 2.38 7.34 16.00
CA VAL A 162 1.23 8.26 16.11
C VAL A 162 0.76 8.37 17.56
N ARG A 163 0.59 7.24 18.26
CA ARG A 163 0.17 7.21 19.66
C ARG A 163 1.19 7.78 20.63
N SER A 164 2.46 7.72 20.32
CA SER A 164 3.54 8.29 21.16
C SER A 164 3.77 9.80 20.97
N GLY A 165 2.94 10.48 20.16
CA GLY A 165 3.02 11.92 19.97
C GLY A 165 3.79 12.37 18.74
N MET A 166 4.11 11.48 17.82
CA MET A 166 4.68 11.80 16.49
C MET A 166 6.03 12.52 16.52
N HIS A 167 6.92 12.16 17.46
CA HIS A 167 8.25 12.75 17.57
C HIS A 167 9.13 12.44 16.36
N GLY A 168 9.88 13.43 15.86
CA GLY A 168 10.66 13.30 14.61
C GLY A 168 11.91 12.45 14.72
N ASP A 169 12.42 12.31 15.92
CA ASP A 169 13.59 11.52 16.31
C ASP A 169 13.23 10.14 16.90
N SER A 170 11.95 9.77 16.78
CA SER A 170 11.48 8.49 17.31
C SER A 170 12.15 7.31 16.59
N PRO A 171 12.71 6.34 17.35
CA PRO A 171 13.28 5.13 16.75
C PRO A 171 12.24 4.28 16.03
N LEU A 172 10.93 4.47 16.30
CA LEU A 172 9.84 3.78 15.62
C LEU A 172 9.84 4.05 14.12
N LEU A 173 10.25 5.25 13.67
CA LEU A 173 10.32 5.58 12.24
C LEU A 173 11.42 4.79 11.50
N GLN A 174 12.53 4.50 12.18
CA GLN A 174 13.56 3.63 11.62
C GLN A 174 13.10 2.18 11.57
N LEU A 175 12.51 1.67 12.65
CA LEU A 175 11.96 0.32 12.74
C LEU A 175 10.85 0.10 11.69
N GLU A 176 10.00 1.11 11.46
CA GLU A 176 9.00 1.11 10.40
C GLU A 176 9.64 0.91 9.02
N GLU A 177 10.63 1.76 8.67
CA GLU A 177 11.29 1.69 7.37
C GLU A 177 12.03 0.37 7.15
N GLU A 178 12.68 -0.16 8.20
CA GLU A 178 13.34 -1.47 8.15
C GLU A 178 12.35 -2.62 7.93
N ALA A 179 11.24 -2.65 8.66
CA ALA A 179 10.21 -3.67 8.52
C ALA A 179 9.51 -3.59 7.14
N LEU A 180 9.13 -2.39 6.69
CA LEU A 180 8.58 -2.19 5.35
C LEU A 180 9.58 -2.62 4.27
N GLY A 181 10.86 -2.28 4.42
CA GLY A 181 11.92 -2.69 3.49
C GLY A 181 12.09 -4.20 3.41
N ALA A 182 12.02 -4.89 4.55
CA ALA A 182 12.02 -6.35 4.60
C ALA A 182 10.78 -6.92 3.88
N GLY A 183 9.59 -6.37 4.14
CA GLY A 183 8.34 -6.79 3.48
C GLY A 183 8.40 -6.65 1.96
N TYR A 184 8.84 -5.49 1.46
CA TYR A 184 8.99 -5.27 0.01
C TYR A 184 10.09 -6.13 -0.62
N THR A 185 11.15 -6.45 0.12
CA THR A 185 12.17 -7.38 -0.35
C THR A 185 11.59 -8.79 -0.53
N ARG A 186 10.85 -9.29 0.48
CA ARG A 186 10.15 -10.58 0.37
C ARG A 186 9.14 -10.60 -0.77
N LEU A 187 8.37 -9.52 -0.94
CA LEU A 187 7.44 -9.40 -2.06
C LEU A 187 8.17 -9.51 -3.41
N ARG A 188 9.27 -8.80 -3.58
CA ARG A 188 10.08 -8.87 -4.81
C ARG A 188 10.64 -10.28 -5.04
N ASP A 189 11.11 -10.95 -3.99
CA ASP A 189 11.63 -12.32 -4.09
C ASP A 189 10.55 -13.29 -4.57
N VAL A 190 9.31 -13.18 -4.07
CA VAL A 190 8.15 -13.95 -4.55
C VAL A 190 7.85 -13.67 -6.02
N LEU A 191 8.02 -12.44 -6.48
CA LEU A 191 7.77 -12.09 -7.88
C LEU A 191 8.87 -12.57 -8.83
N LEU A 192 10.10 -12.73 -8.34
CA LEU A 192 11.25 -13.25 -9.10
C LEU A 192 11.31 -14.80 -9.09
N ALA A 193 10.68 -15.44 -8.13
CA ALA A 193 10.55 -16.90 -8.07
C ALA A 193 9.47 -17.35 -9.06
N GLU A 194 9.88 -17.74 -10.28
CA GLU A 194 9.04 -18.40 -11.30
C GLU A 194 8.93 -19.90 -11.06
#